data_f3f71df69f5a1560f45fd84dd24c4414
#
_entry.id   f3f71df69f5a1560f45fd84dd24c4414
#
_cell.length_a   1.000
_cell.length_b   1.000
_cell.length_c   1.000
_cell.angle_alpha   90.00
_cell.angle_beta   90.00
_cell.angle_gamma   90.00
#
_symmetry.space_group_name_H-M   'P 1'
#
loop_
_entity.id
_entity.type
_entity.pdbx_description
1 polymer ?
#
loop_
_entity_poly.entity_id
_entity_poly.type
_entity_poly.pdbx_seq_one_letter_code
_entity_poly.pdbx_strand_id
1 'polypeptide(L)'
;MGATVTPILYQFRISPFCDKVRRAMRLKGIAWDTVEVPVVPGKFKHISPTGKFPAVDFGGELVVDSTDILARLEALVPTPALFPVDPRDRGEALILEDWADESLYFFDLTMRNWPQNRASFLDDLLHAESGIKRRLIAAVTPGVVRGQARAQGLGRKSEAAVVADLGRHYDALEARLAGRAWLVGDSISIADLAVRSMVFVLDRTIEGRALSAARPGLDAWSRRVDAASL
;
A
#
# COMPACT_ATOMS: atom_id res chain seq x y z
N MET A 1 -24.45 8.59 25.21
CA MET A 1 -23.35 8.64 24.24
C MET A 1 -22.32 7.63 24.73
N GLY A 2 -22.27 6.45 24.13
CA GLY A 2 -21.24 5.46 24.44
C GLY A 2 -19.86 6.02 24.07
N ALA A 3 -18.84 5.78 24.88
CA ALA A 3 -17.48 6.15 24.60
C ALA A 3 -17.11 5.53 23.24
N THR A 4 -16.79 6.36 22.24
CA THR A 4 -16.26 5.88 20.97
C THR A 4 -14.90 5.26 21.26
N VAL A 5 -14.81 3.95 21.16
CA VAL A 5 -13.53 3.23 21.33
C VAL A 5 -12.61 3.62 20.19
N THR A 6 -11.40 4.09 20.51
CA THR A 6 -10.38 4.40 19.52
C THR A 6 -9.91 3.10 18.87
N PRO A 7 -10.02 2.96 17.54
CA PRO A 7 -9.53 1.77 16.83
C PRO A 7 -8.03 1.58 17.01
N ILE A 8 -7.56 0.34 16.99
CA ILE A 8 -6.13 -0.01 17.07
C ILE A 8 -5.71 -0.61 15.72
N LEU A 9 -4.80 0.07 15.03
CA LEU A 9 -4.21 -0.41 13.78
C LEU A 9 -2.93 -1.21 14.07
N TYR A 10 -2.96 -2.50 13.79
CA TYR A 10 -1.79 -3.38 13.74
C TYR A 10 -1.17 -3.31 12.35
N GLN A 11 0.10 -2.91 12.25
CA GLN A 11 0.71 -2.60 10.96
C GLN A 11 2.19 -2.94 10.84
N PHE A 12 2.65 -2.99 9.58
CA PHE A 12 4.06 -2.75 9.21
C PHE A 12 4.15 -1.35 8.60
N ARG A 13 4.99 -0.49 9.16
CA ARG A 13 5.13 0.90 8.71
C ARG A 13 5.39 1.04 7.21
N ILE A 14 6.18 0.14 6.63
CA ILE A 14 6.58 0.16 5.21
C ILE A 14 5.56 -0.49 4.26
N SER A 15 4.50 -1.10 4.78
CA SER A 15 3.51 -1.80 3.96
C SER A 15 2.60 -0.83 3.22
N PRO A 16 2.45 -0.95 1.89
CA PRO A 16 1.51 -0.15 1.13
C PRO A 16 0.06 -0.42 1.53
N PHE A 17 -0.27 -1.66 1.90
CA PHE A 17 -1.60 -2.02 2.40
C PHE A 17 -1.93 -1.31 3.72
N CYS A 18 -0.95 -1.18 4.61
CA CYS A 18 -1.11 -0.41 5.84
C CYS A 18 -1.18 1.09 5.56
N ASP A 19 -0.44 1.59 4.57
CA ASP A 19 -0.52 2.97 4.11
C ASP A 19 -1.91 3.31 3.56
N LYS A 20 -2.49 2.43 2.74
CA LYS A 20 -3.86 2.53 2.22
C LYS A 20 -4.87 2.72 3.37
N VAL A 21 -4.78 1.93 4.43
CA VAL A 21 -5.66 2.04 5.61
C VAL A 21 -5.42 3.35 6.37
N ARG A 22 -4.16 3.74 6.61
CA ARG A 22 -3.87 5.03 7.27
C ARG A 22 -4.45 6.21 6.50
N ARG A 23 -4.31 6.23 5.17
CA ARG A 23 -4.90 7.26 4.29
C ARG A 23 -6.41 7.29 4.40
N ALA A 24 -7.07 6.13 4.37
CA ALA A 24 -8.51 6.04 4.52
C ALA A 24 -8.99 6.57 5.88
N MET A 25 -8.30 6.20 6.97
CA MET A 25 -8.63 6.68 8.31
C MET A 25 -8.48 8.20 8.43
N ARG A 26 -7.39 8.78 7.89
CA ARG A 26 -7.21 10.24 7.88
C ARG A 26 -8.26 10.96 7.06
N LEU A 27 -8.52 10.47 5.84
CA LEU A 27 -9.55 11.05 4.97
C LEU A 27 -10.92 11.08 5.65
N LYS A 28 -11.23 10.06 6.47
CA LYS A 28 -12.48 9.98 7.24
C LYS A 28 -12.43 10.70 8.60
N GLY A 29 -11.31 11.30 8.95
CA GLY A 29 -11.14 11.98 10.25
C GLY A 29 -11.20 11.04 11.46
N ILE A 30 -10.91 9.74 11.26
CA ILE A 30 -10.91 8.75 12.33
C ILE A 30 -9.54 8.76 13.00
N ALA A 31 -9.51 9.05 14.31
CA ALA A 31 -8.32 8.87 15.13
C ALA A 31 -8.12 7.38 15.47
N TRP A 32 -6.87 6.93 15.57
CA TRP A 32 -6.53 5.54 15.90
C TRP A 32 -5.23 5.46 16.70
N ASP A 33 -5.07 4.37 17.44
CA ASP A 33 -3.80 3.96 18.01
C ASP A 33 -3.06 2.99 17.08
N THR A 34 -1.72 2.96 17.16
CA THR A 34 -0.91 2.11 16.28
C THR A 34 -0.11 1.10 17.10
N VAL A 35 -0.14 -0.15 16.65
CA VAL A 35 0.75 -1.22 17.12
C VAL A 35 1.63 -1.66 15.96
N GLU A 36 2.94 -1.38 16.05
CA GLU A 36 3.90 -1.84 15.06
C GLU A 36 4.19 -3.32 15.25
N VAL A 37 3.93 -4.11 14.22
CA VAL A 37 4.13 -5.56 14.22
C VAL A 37 5.56 -5.86 13.79
N PRO A 38 6.31 -6.73 14.50
CA PRO A 38 7.66 -7.11 14.08
C PRO A 38 7.63 -7.95 12.81
N VAL A 39 8.73 -7.93 12.04
CA VAL A 39 8.87 -8.68 10.77
C VAL A 39 8.55 -10.18 10.95
N VAL A 40 8.86 -10.74 12.12
CA VAL A 40 8.43 -12.09 12.49
C VAL A 40 7.26 -11.97 13.49
N PRO A 41 6.00 -12.10 13.01
CA PRO A 41 4.81 -11.70 13.77
C PRO A 41 4.37 -12.73 14.82
N GLY A 42 5.22 -13.64 15.29
CA GLY A 42 4.89 -14.79 16.11
C GLY A 42 3.82 -14.58 17.19
N LYS A 43 3.97 -13.55 18.04
CA LYS A 43 3.01 -13.23 19.11
C LYS A 43 1.69 -12.59 18.60
N PHE A 44 1.63 -12.19 17.32
CA PHE A 44 0.48 -11.55 16.70
C PHE A 44 -0.36 -12.50 15.82
N LYS A 45 -0.09 -13.81 15.87
CA LYS A 45 -0.87 -14.81 15.11
C LYS A 45 -2.35 -14.85 15.52
N HIS A 46 -2.69 -14.45 16.72
CA HIS A 46 -4.08 -14.33 17.17
C HIS A 46 -4.79 -13.11 16.55
N ILE A 47 -4.04 -12.08 16.12
CA ILE A 47 -4.57 -10.91 15.40
C ILE A 47 -4.70 -11.22 13.92
N SER A 48 -3.68 -11.80 13.29
CA SER A 48 -3.72 -12.23 11.89
C SER A 48 -3.17 -13.65 11.78
N PRO A 49 -4.04 -14.65 11.61
CA PRO A 49 -3.61 -16.06 11.47
C PRO A 49 -2.69 -16.28 10.26
N THR A 50 -2.87 -15.49 9.20
CA THR A 50 -2.04 -15.53 7.98
C THR A 50 -0.71 -14.82 8.15
N GLY A 51 -0.53 -14.02 9.21
CA GLY A 51 0.64 -13.15 9.41
C GLY A 51 0.70 -11.94 8.47
N LYS A 52 -0.38 -11.66 7.71
CA LYS A 52 -0.49 -10.48 6.85
C LYS A 52 -1.14 -9.33 7.63
N PHE A 53 -0.69 -8.12 7.35
CA PHE A 53 -1.21 -6.88 7.94
C PHE A 53 -1.42 -5.85 6.83
N PRO A 54 -2.40 -4.92 7.01
CA PRO A 54 -3.00 -4.42 8.25
C PRO A 54 -4.05 -5.33 8.87
N ALA A 55 -4.29 -5.11 10.18
CA ALA A 55 -5.49 -5.52 10.88
C ALA A 55 -5.95 -4.36 11.78
N VAL A 56 -7.26 -4.17 11.96
CA VAL A 56 -7.81 -3.13 12.83
C VAL A 56 -8.78 -3.74 13.83
N ASP A 57 -8.55 -3.44 15.12
CA ASP A 57 -9.51 -3.73 16.19
C ASP A 57 -10.39 -2.49 16.44
N PHE A 58 -11.66 -2.62 16.15
CA PHE A 58 -12.68 -1.59 16.36
C PHE A 58 -13.37 -1.71 17.73
N GLY A 59 -12.61 -2.04 18.77
CA GLY A 59 -13.14 -2.19 20.12
C GLY A 59 -13.73 -3.57 20.39
N GLY A 60 -13.00 -4.61 19.99
CA GLY A 60 -13.36 -6.02 20.08
C GLY A 60 -13.87 -6.63 18.77
N GLU A 61 -14.13 -5.82 17.75
CA GLU A 61 -14.37 -6.28 16.37
C GLU A 61 -13.05 -6.19 15.58
N LEU A 62 -12.41 -7.32 15.37
CA LEU A 62 -11.16 -7.41 14.64
C LEU A 62 -11.43 -7.64 13.15
N VAL A 63 -11.00 -6.70 12.31
CA VAL A 63 -11.07 -6.82 10.83
C VAL A 63 -9.66 -6.95 10.28
N VAL A 64 -9.44 -7.97 9.47
CA VAL A 64 -8.19 -8.24 8.75
C VAL A 64 -8.44 -8.10 7.26
N ASP A 65 -7.39 -7.75 6.51
CA ASP A 65 -7.42 -7.35 5.12
C ASP A 65 -7.73 -5.86 4.90
N SER A 66 -6.93 -5.23 4.04
CA SER A 66 -7.04 -3.79 3.81
C SER A 66 -8.35 -3.38 3.14
N THR A 67 -8.86 -4.18 2.21
CA THR A 67 -10.11 -3.90 1.48
C THR A 67 -11.32 -4.03 2.41
N ASP A 68 -11.36 -5.08 3.25
CA ASP A 68 -12.40 -5.27 4.27
C ASP A 68 -12.37 -4.16 5.32
N ILE A 69 -11.17 -3.72 5.72
CA ILE A 69 -11.00 -2.59 6.64
C ILE A 69 -11.58 -1.31 6.01
N LEU A 70 -11.29 -1.03 4.73
CA LEU A 70 -11.86 0.13 4.05
C LEU A 70 -13.40 0.07 3.96
N ALA A 71 -13.97 -1.10 3.69
CA ALA A 71 -15.41 -1.30 3.70
C ALA A 71 -16.01 -1.06 5.10
N ARG A 72 -15.31 -1.50 6.15
CA ARG A 72 -15.74 -1.24 7.54
C ARG A 72 -15.66 0.23 7.92
N LEU A 73 -14.59 0.93 7.50
CA LEU A 73 -14.45 2.39 7.70
C LEU A 73 -15.56 3.16 6.97
N GLU A 74 -15.93 2.74 5.75
CA GLU A 74 -17.05 3.32 5.01
C GLU A 74 -18.38 3.17 5.74
N ALA A 75 -18.64 1.99 6.30
CA ALA A 75 -19.86 1.74 7.08
C ALA A 75 -19.92 2.56 8.38
N LEU A 76 -18.77 2.81 9.01
CA LEU A 76 -18.67 3.62 10.24
C LEU A 76 -18.83 5.12 9.99
N VAL A 77 -18.18 5.63 8.95
CA VAL A 77 -18.16 7.04 8.59
C VAL A 77 -18.39 7.15 7.07
N PRO A 78 -19.66 7.21 6.61
CA PRO A 78 -19.99 7.20 5.19
C PRO A 78 -19.46 8.41 4.40
N THR A 79 -19.18 9.54 5.07
CA THR A 79 -18.75 10.79 4.42
C THR A 79 -17.40 11.24 4.96
N PRO A 80 -16.42 11.57 4.10
CA PRO A 80 -16.43 11.44 2.64
C PRO A 80 -16.47 9.98 2.18
N ALA A 81 -17.18 9.71 1.07
CA ALA A 81 -17.31 8.35 0.54
C ALA A 81 -15.97 7.85 -0.04
N LEU A 82 -15.57 6.62 0.31
CA LEU A 82 -14.42 5.92 -0.29
C LEU A 82 -14.83 5.18 -1.56
N PHE A 83 -16.07 4.69 -1.59
CA PHE A 83 -16.60 3.93 -2.71
C PHE A 83 -17.57 4.82 -3.51
N PRO A 84 -17.33 5.03 -4.82
CA PRO A 84 -18.23 5.78 -5.66
C PRO A 84 -19.68 5.28 -5.57
N VAL A 85 -20.63 6.20 -5.63
CA VAL A 85 -22.07 5.86 -5.58
C VAL A 85 -22.54 5.30 -6.93
N ASP A 86 -22.04 5.87 -8.03
CA ASP A 86 -22.34 5.35 -9.37
C ASP A 86 -21.81 3.91 -9.51
N PRO A 87 -22.64 2.95 -9.96
CA PRO A 87 -22.25 1.55 -10.03
C PRO A 87 -21.09 1.27 -11.00
N ARG A 88 -20.96 2.04 -12.08
CA ARG A 88 -19.87 1.89 -13.05
C ARG A 88 -18.56 2.38 -12.47
N ASP A 89 -18.56 3.56 -11.87
CA ASP A 89 -17.38 4.13 -11.19
C ASP A 89 -16.97 3.25 -10.02
N ARG A 90 -17.94 2.72 -9.27
CA ARG A 90 -17.67 1.78 -8.17
C ARG A 90 -16.99 0.50 -8.66
N GLY A 91 -17.47 -0.08 -9.76
CA GLY A 91 -16.85 -1.26 -10.37
C GLY A 91 -15.43 -0.97 -10.85
N GLU A 92 -15.22 0.17 -11.48
CA GLU A 92 -13.91 0.60 -11.94
C GLU A 92 -12.93 0.86 -10.78
N ALA A 93 -13.41 1.49 -9.70
CA ALA A 93 -12.59 1.73 -8.51
C ALA A 93 -12.15 0.43 -7.82
N LEU A 94 -13.02 -0.57 -7.74
CA LEU A 94 -12.70 -1.88 -7.22
C LEU A 94 -11.66 -2.62 -8.07
N ILE A 95 -11.79 -2.57 -9.41
CA ILE A 95 -10.83 -3.20 -10.33
C ILE A 95 -9.45 -2.53 -10.20
N LEU A 96 -9.38 -1.21 -10.09
CA LEU A 96 -8.11 -0.49 -9.92
C LEU A 96 -7.47 -0.74 -8.56
N GLU A 97 -8.27 -0.90 -7.52
CA GLU A 97 -7.82 -1.25 -6.19
C GLU A 97 -7.18 -2.65 -6.18
N ASP A 98 -7.90 -3.65 -6.69
CA ASP A 98 -7.41 -5.02 -6.82
C ASP A 98 -6.15 -5.10 -7.71
N TRP A 99 -6.15 -4.41 -8.85
CA TRP A 99 -4.96 -4.32 -9.70
C TRP A 99 -3.74 -3.72 -8.98
N ALA A 100 -3.95 -2.71 -8.15
CA ALA A 100 -2.86 -2.13 -7.37
C ALA A 100 -2.33 -3.14 -6.35
N ASP A 101 -3.22 -3.82 -5.64
CA ASP A 101 -2.89 -4.77 -4.59
C ASP A 101 -2.24 -6.06 -5.15
N GLU A 102 -2.69 -6.56 -6.30
CA GLU A 102 -2.25 -7.84 -6.85
C GLU A 102 -1.21 -7.71 -7.99
N SER A 103 -1.12 -6.55 -8.64
CA SER A 103 -0.17 -6.34 -9.74
C SER A 103 0.95 -5.36 -9.37
N LEU A 104 0.63 -4.11 -9.00
CA LEU A 104 1.65 -3.12 -8.68
C LEU A 104 2.50 -3.51 -7.46
N TYR A 105 1.92 -4.16 -6.47
CA TYR A 105 2.65 -4.68 -5.30
C TYR A 105 3.86 -5.54 -5.69
N PHE A 106 3.73 -6.39 -6.71
CA PHE A 106 4.85 -7.27 -7.11
C PHE A 106 5.98 -6.54 -7.83
N PHE A 107 5.72 -5.38 -8.43
CA PHE A 107 6.81 -4.51 -8.90
C PHE A 107 7.63 -4.00 -7.73
N ASP A 108 6.99 -3.48 -6.67
CA ASP A 108 7.70 -3.07 -5.47
C ASP A 108 8.45 -4.23 -4.82
N LEU A 109 7.81 -5.38 -4.62
CA LEU A 109 8.44 -6.57 -4.05
C LEU A 109 9.68 -7.01 -4.85
N THR A 110 9.65 -6.88 -6.18
CA THR A 110 10.75 -7.25 -7.07
C THR A 110 11.87 -6.22 -7.00
N MET A 111 11.55 -4.93 -7.18
CA MET A 111 12.51 -3.84 -7.35
C MET A 111 13.23 -3.48 -6.04
N ARG A 112 12.51 -3.52 -4.89
CA ARG A 112 13.10 -3.24 -3.58
C ARG A 112 14.24 -4.20 -3.20
N ASN A 113 14.28 -5.40 -3.80
CA ASN A 113 15.29 -6.41 -3.53
C ASN A 113 16.50 -6.34 -4.49
N TRP A 114 16.50 -5.45 -5.47
CA TRP A 114 17.67 -5.25 -6.34
C TRP A 114 18.86 -4.69 -5.56
N PRO A 115 20.11 -4.96 -5.99
CA PRO A 115 21.30 -4.55 -5.24
C PRO A 115 21.30 -3.07 -4.86
N GLN A 116 20.89 -2.19 -5.77
CA GLN A 116 20.88 -0.74 -5.61
C GLN A 116 19.78 -0.22 -4.65
N ASN A 117 18.70 -0.98 -4.45
CA ASN A 117 17.55 -0.59 -3.61
C ASN A 117 17.53 -1.31 -2.24
N ARG A 118 18.22 -2.46 -2.15
CA ARG A 118 18.12 -3.39 -1.01
C ARG A 118 18.52 -2.77 0.32
N ALA A 119 19.54 -1.94 0.35
CA ALA A 119 20.03 -1.35 1.60
C ALA A 119 18.94 -0.48 2.23
N SER A 120 18.37 0.44 1.46
CA SER A 120 17.26 1.29 1.91
C SER A 120 16.04 0.48 2.33
N PHE A 121 15.67 -0.54 1.56
CA PHE A 121 14.57 -1.43 1.91
C PHE A 121 14.78 -2.14 3.25
N LEU A 122 15.98 -2.71 3.49
CA LEU A 122 16.28 -3.40 4.75
C LEU A 122 16.32 -2.44 5.94
N ASP A 123 16.82 -1.22 5.76
CA ASP A 123 16.84 -0.21 6.82
C ASP A 123 15.42 0.19 7.23
N ASP A 124 14.53 0.37 6.27
CA ASP A 124 13.12 0.65 6.54
C ASP A 124 12.40 -0.53 7.20
N LEU A 125 12.58 -1.74 6.65
CA LEU A 125 11.94 -2.95 7.14
C LEU A 125 12.34 -3.26 8.59
N LEU A 126 13.62 -3.05 8.90
CA LEU A 126 14.23 -3.44 10.17
C LEU A 126 14.44 -2.25 11.13
N HIS A 127 13.71 -1.15 10.93
CA HIS A 127 13.86 0.06 11.73
C HIS A 127 13.65 -0.18 13.24
N ALA A 128 12.77 -1.12 13.61
CA ALA A 128 12.46 -1.50 14.99
C ALA A 128 13.30 -2.67 15.51
N GLU A 129 14.16 -3.25 14.68
CA GLU A 129 14.96 -4.42 15.03
C GLU A 129 16.42 -4.03 15.33
N SER A 130 17.06 -4.70 16.27
CA SER A 130 18.44 -4.41 16.67
C SER A 130 19.28 -5.67 16.89
N GLY A 131 20.60 -5.51 17.05
CA GLY A 131 21.55 -6.55 17.42
C GLY A 131 21.57 -7.76 16.48
N ILE A 132 21.71 -8.93 17.04
CA ILE A 132 21.80 -10.21 16.32
C ILE A 132 20.53 -10.52 15.53
N LYS A 133 19.34 -10.22 16.09
CA LYS A 133 18.05 -10.44 15.44
C LYS A 133 17.96 -9.67 14.12
N ARG A 134 18.33 -8.38 14.11
CA ARG A 134 18.38 -7.56 12.88
C ARG A 134 19.28 -8.20 11.83
N ARG A 135 20.48 -8.67 12.22
CA ARG A 135 21.44 -9.29 11.28
C ARG A 135 20.90 -10.58 10.66
N LEU A 136 20.28 -11.44 11.46
CA LEU A 136 19.69 -12.69 10.99
C LEU A 136 18.53 -12.43 10.01
N ILE A 137 17.61 -11.53 10.35
CA ILE A 137 16.49 -11.19 9.47
C ILE A 137 17.03 -10.57 8.19
N ALA A 138 17.97 -9.62 8.26
CA ALA A 138 18.59 -9.00 7.09
C ALA A 138 19.25 -10.02 6.14
N ALA A 139 19.87 -11.07 6.68
CA ALA A 139 20.50 -12.11 5.87
C ALA A 139 19.49 -13.00 5.12
N VAL A 140 18.33 -13.27 5.72
CA VAL A 140 17.32 -14.19 5.16
C VAL A 140 16.33 -13.48 4.24
N THR A 141 15.93 -12.26 4.58
CA THR A 141 14.89 -11.49 3.87
C THR A 141 15.10 -11.41 2.36
N PRO A 142 16.29 -11.10 1.82
CA PRO A 142 16.47 -11.01 0.37
C PRO A 142 16.19 -12.32 -0.38
N GLY A 143 16.47 -13.46 0.24
CA GLY A 143 16.15 -14.78 -0.32
C GLY A 143 14.65 -15.04 -0.37
N VAL A 144 13.93 -14.72 0.71
CA VAL A 144 12.47 -14.87 0.79
C VAL A 144 11.77 -13.99 -0.23
N VAL A 145 12.11 -12.69 -0.27
CA VAL A 145 11.52 -11.72 -1.22
C VAL A 145 11.78 -12.14 -2.66
N ARG A 146 13.01 -12.58 -2.98
CA ARG A 146 13.35 -13.09 -4.32
C ARG A 146 12.53 -14.32 -4.68
N GLY A 147 12.33 -15.24 -3.72
CA GLY A 147 11.51 -16.42 -3.91
C GLY A 147 10.06 -16.07 -4.26
N GLN A 148 9.45 -15.14 -3.54
CA GLN A 148 8.09 -14.65 -3.78
C GLN A 148 7.97 -13.97 -5.17
N ALA A 149 8.89 -13.05 -5.51
CA ALA A 149 8.90 -12.37 -6.80
C ALA A 149 9.06 -13.36 -7.98
N ARG A 150 9.91 -14.39 -7.82
CA ARG A 150 10.09 -15.44 -8.84
C ARG A 150 8.90 -16.39 -8.94
N ALA A 151 8.24 -16.72 -7.84
CA ALA A 151 7.04 -17.54 -7.83
C ALA A 151 5.89 -16.88 -8.60
N GLN A 152 5.68 -15.59 -8.36
CA GLN A 152 4.69 -14.79 -9.10
C GLN A 152 5.05 -14.62 -10.59
N GLY A 153 6.33 -14.57 -10.94
CA GLY A 153 6.80 -14.51 -12.34
C GLY A 153 7.59 -13.24 -12.68
N LEU A 154 7.24 -12.09 -12.11
CA LEU A 154 7.92 -10.82 -12.40
C LEU A 154 9.42 -10.88 -12.10
N GLY A 155 9.81 -11.52 -10.99
CA GLY A 155 11.20 -11.73 -10.61
C GLY A 155 11.99 -12.70 -11.49
N ARG A 156 11.42 -13.21 -12.59
CA ARG A 156 12.11 -13.99 -13.63
C ARG A 156 12.54 -13.13 -14.81
N LYS A 157 12.03 -11.90 -14.91
CA LYS A 157 12.38 -10.95 -15.98
C LYS A 157 13.70 -10.25 -15.66
N SER A 158 14.34 -9.68 -16.66
CA SER A 158 15.47 -8.76 -16.46
C SER A 158 14.98 -7.46 -15.80
N GLU A 159 15.89 -6.75 -15.12
CA GLU A 159 15.57 -5.45 -14.50
C GLU A 159 15.04 -4.46 -15.53
N ALA A 160 15.67 -4.38 -16.71
CA ALA A 160 15.22 -3.52 -17.80
C ALA A 160 13.79 -3.85 -18.27
N ALA A 161 13.42 -5.13 -18.34
CA ALA A 161 12.08 -5.54 -18.72
C ALA A 161 11.04 -5.18 -17.64
N VAL A 162 11.39 -5.33 -16.36
CA VAL A 162 10.51 -4.93 -15.22
C VAL A 162 10.30 -3.42 -15.24
N VAL A 163 11.36 -2.64 -15.44
CA VAL A 163 11.25 -1.17 -15.53
C VAL A 163 10.39 -0.74 -16.71
N ALA A 164 10.56 -1.38 -17.88
CA ALA A 164 9.73 -1.10 -19.04
C ALA A 164 8.25 -1.46 -18.81
N ASP A 165 7.98 -2.58 -18.13
CA ASP A 165 6.62 -2.98 -17.77
C ASP A 165 5.96 -1.97 -16.81
N LEU A 166 6.65 -1.57 -15.75
CA LEU A 166 6.17 -0.54 -14.83
C LEU A 166 5.96 0.80 -15.56
N GLY A 167 6.88 1.16 -16.47
CA GLY A 167 6.75 2.33 -17.32
C GLY A 167 5.43 2.36 -18.08
N ARG A 168 5.03 1.24 -18.69
CA ARG A 168 3.73 1.14 -19.40
C ARG A 168 2.52 1.31 -18.46
N HIS A 169 2.59 0.80 -17.23
CA HIS A 169 1.55 1.02 -16.24
C HIS A 169 1.45 2.50 -15.85
N TYR A 170 2.58 3.15 -15.66
CA TYR A 170 2.62 4.58 -15.34
C TYR A 170 2.17 5.46 -16.51
N ASP A 171 2.48 5.09 -17.78
CA ASP A 171 1.96 5.75 -18.97
C ASP A 171 0.43 5.64 -19.05
N ALA A 172 -0.13 4.48 -18.69
CA ALA A 172 -1.57 4.29 -18.64
C ALA A 172 -2.23 5.13 -17.54
N LEU A 173 -1.61 5.24 -16.37
CA LEU A 173 -2.09 6.13 -15.29
C LEU A 173 -2.02 7.61 -15.71
N GLU A 174 -0.91 8.04 -16.32
CA GLU A 174 -0.74 9.39 -16.84
C GLU A 174 -1.83 9.74 -17.87
N ALA A 175 -2.07 8.85 -18.83
CA ALA A 175 -3.13 9.01 -19.84
C ALA A 175 -4.53 9.06 -19.20
N ARG A 176 -4.78 8.23 -18.19
CA ARG A 176 -6.04 8.20 -17.46
C ARG A 176 -6.30 9.49 -16.69
N LEU A 177 -5.27 10.10 -16.15
CA LEU A 177 -5.33 11.35 -15.38
C LEU A 177 -5.43 12.60 -16.26
N ALA A 178 -5.30 12.47 -17.58
CA ALA A 178 -5.43 13.60 -18.48
C ALA A 178 -6.80 14.27 -18.36
N GLY A 179 -6.82 15.53 -17.89
CA GLY A 179 -8.04 16.29 -17.63
C GLY A 179 -8.88 15.85 -16.43
N ARG A 180 -8.34 14.97 -15.58
CA ARG A 180 -9.03 14.47 -14.38
C ARG A 180 -8.25 14.80 -13.09
N ALA A 181 -9.00 15.00 -12.03
CA ALA A 181 -8.43 15.17 -10.69
C ALA A 181 -8.10 13.81 -10.03
N TRP A 182 -8.92 12.80 -10.29
CA TRP A 182 -8.90 11.48 -9.63
C TRP A 182 -8.93 10.35 -10.65
N LEU A 183 -8.52 9.15 -10.22
CA LEU A 183 -8.51 7.97 -11.08
C LEU A 183 -9.91 7.55 -11.53
N VAL A 184 -10.92 7.73 -10.67
CA VAL A 184 -12.30 7.36 -10.96
C VAL A 184 -13.24 8.46 -10.46
N GLY A 185 -14.24 8.84 -11.28
CA GLY A 185 -15.23 9.84 -10.92
C GLY A 185 -14.65 11.23 -10.64
N ASP A 186 -15.36 12.01 -9.82
CA ASP A 186 -15.06 13.41 -9.53
C ASP A 186 -14.52 13.65 -8.11
N SER A 187 -14.34 12.59 -7.32
CA SER A 187 -13.84 12.65 -5.96
C SER A 187 -12.84 11.52 -5.68
N ILE A 188 -11.99 11.74 -4.67
CA ILE A 188 -11.05 10.72 -4.20
C ILE A 188 -11.77 9.44 -3.80
N SER A 189 -11.22 8.28 -4.18
CA SER A 189 -11.82 6.98 -3.95
C SER A 189 -10.79 5.94 -3.48
N ILE A 190 -11.26 4.72 -3.22
CA ILE A 190 -10.37 3.59 -2.88
C ILE A 190 -9.32 3.34 -3.96
N ALA A 191 -9.63 3.60 -5.24
CA ALA A 191 -8.68 3.48 -6.35
C ALA A 191 -7.48 4.42 -6.14
N ASP A 192 -7.75 5.68 -5.80
CA ASP A 192 -6.70 6.67 -5.55
C ASP A 192 -5.85 6.28 -4.34
N LEU A 193 -6.48 5.81 -3.26
CA LEU A 193 -5.75 5.41 -2.05
C LEU A 193 -4.87 4.19 -2.29
N ALA A 194 -5.39 3.16 -2.96
CA ALA A 194 -4.65 1.93 -3.25
C ALA A 194 -3.49 2.19 -4.22
N VAL A 195 -3.77 2.80 -5.37
CA VAL A 195 -2.73 3.09 -6.38
C VAL A 195 -1.67 4.03 -5.82
N ARG A 196 -2.07 5.09 -5.08
CA ARG A 196 -1.09 6.00 -4.46
C ARG A 196 -0.21 5.32 -3.44
N SER A 197 -0.76 4.43 -2.62
CA SER A 197 0.04 3.68 -1.64
C SER A 197 1.07 2.77 -2.32
N MET A 198 0.74 2.18 -3.47
CA MET A 198 1.71 1.40 -4.27
C MET A 198 2.76 2.30 -4.94
N VAL A 199 2.35 3.41 -5.55
CA VAL A 199 3.29 4.40 -6.12
C VAL A 199 4.23 4.93 -5.04
N PHE A 200 3.72 5.21 -3.83
CA PHE A 200 4.53 5.69 -2.71
C PHE A 200 5.68 4.74 -2.34
N VAL A 201 5.44 3.43 -2.29
CA VAL A 201 6.51 2.47 -1.99
C VAL A 201 7.43 2.23 -3.19
N LEU A 202 6.91 2.28 -4.42
CA LEU A 202 7.70 2.21 -5.65
C LEU A 202 8.65 3.41 -5.78
N ASP A 203 8.23 4.62 -5.38
CA ASP A 203 9.07 5.82 -5.35
C ASP A 203 10.25 5.75 -4.36
N ARG A 204 10.28 4.73 -3.50
CA ARG A 204 11.43 4.43 -2.63
C ARG A 204 12.54 3.67 -3.37
N THR A 205 12.24 3.14 -4.55
CA THR A 205 13.24 2.57 -5.47
C THR A 205 13.78 3.64 -6.41
N ILE A 206 15.02 3.48 -6.88
CA ILE A 206 15.66 4.43 -7.80
C ILE A 206 14.85 4.52 -9.09
N GLU A 207 14.49 3.37 -9.65
CA GLU A 207 13.80 3.25 -10.93
C GLU A 207 12.35 3.73 -10.86
N GLY A 208 11.63 3.38 -9.80
CA GLY A 208 10.24 3.82 -9.59
C GLY A 208 10.15 5.33 -9.48
N ARG A 209 11.05 5.95 -8.70
CA ARG A 209 11.14 7.40 -8.58
C ARG A 209 11.44 8.08 -9.91
N ALA A 210 12.36 7.53 -10.70
CA ALA A 210 12.68 8.08 -12.01
C ALA A 210 11.48 8.00 -12.97
N LEU A 211 10.72 6.91 -12.92
CA LEU A 211 9.52 6.73 -13.72
C LEU A 211 8.40 7.69 -13.33
N SER A 212 8.17 7.92 -12.02
CA SER A 212 7.18 8.90 -11.53
C SER A 212 7.57 10.32 -11.93
N ALA A 213 8.83 10.70 -11.72
CA ALA A 213 9.33 12.04 -12.05
C ALA A 213 9.24 12.39 -13.55
N ALA A 214 9.23 11.38 -14.44
CA ALA A 214 9.06 11.56 -15.86
C ALA A 214 7.58 11.78 -16.30
N ARG A 215 6.63 11.75 -15.36
CA ARG A 215 5.17 11.81 -15.62
C ARG A 215 4.49 12.89 -14.76
N PRO A 216 4.42 14.14 -15.28
CA PRO A 216 3.93 15.28 -14.50
C PRO A 216 2.51 15.15 -14.00
N GLY A 217 1.60 14.50 -14.74
CA GLY A 217 0.22 14.26 -14.35
C GLY A 217 0.13 13.28 -13.19
N LEU A 218 0.90 12.18 -13.23
CA LEU A 218 1.00 11.20 -12.15
C LEU A 218 1.58 11.83 -10.87
N ASP A 219 2.61 12.67 -11.01
CA ASP A 219 3.21 13.38 -9.89
C ASP A 219 2.26 14.42 -9.27
N ALA A 220 1.54 15.19 -10.10
CA ALA A 220 0.54 16.15 -9.64
C ALA A 220 -0.63 15.46 -8.93
N TRP A 221 -1.11 14.32 -9.45
CA TRP A 221 -2.13 13.51 -8.80
C TRP A 221 -1.62 12.92 -7.48
N SER A 222 -0.41 12.39 -7.44
CA SER A 222 0.20 11.86 -6.22
C SER A 222 0.22 12.90 -5.10
N ARG A 223 0.65 14.13 -5.41
CA ARG A 223 0.61 15.25 -4.43
C ARG A 223 -0.80 15.59 -3.98
N ARG A 224 -1.79 15.52 -4.88
CA ARG A 224 -3.20 15.80 -4.54
C ARG A 224 -3.77 14.74 -3.59
N VAL A 225 -3.49 13.45 -3.84
CA VAL A 225 -3.91 12.38 -2.95
C VAL A 225 -3.23 12.54 -1.58
N ASP A 226 -1.92 12.84 -1.57
CA ASP A 226 -1.18 13.08 -0.32
C ASP A 226 -1.78 14.25 0.47
N ALA A 227 -2.08 15.38 -0.17
CA ALA A 227 -2.69 16.53 0.49
C ALA A 227 -4.08 16.23 1.09
N ALA A 228 -4.81 15.29 0.53
CA ALA A 228 -6.14 14.90 1.01
C ALA A 228 -6.09 13.81 2.10
N SER A 229 -5.00 13.02 2.20
CA SER A 229 -4.97 11.78 2.98
C SER A 229 -3.72 11.55 3.84
N LEU A 230 -2.79 12.55 3.97
CA LEU A 230 -1.60 12.49 4.86
C LEU A 230 -1.68 13.43 6.08
#